data_4ca449356e167f660eb9a0c4b8799ee7
#
_entry.id   4ca449356e167f660eb9a0c4b8799ee7
#
_cell.length_a   1.000
_cell.length_b   1.000
_cell.length_c   1.000
_cell.angle_alpha   90.00
_cell.angle_beta   90.00
_cell.angle_gamma   90.00
#
_symmetry.space_group_name_H-M   'P 1'
#
loop_
_entity.id
_entity.type
_entity.pdbx_description
1 polymer ?
#
loop_
_entity_poly.entity_id
_entity_poly.type
_entity_poly.pdbx_seq_one_letter_code
_entity_poly.pdbx_strand_id
1 'polypeptide(L)'
;MVKKWSVSYPAVNGTEQRRVYVYLPTMYEADPDRRYPVLYMFDGQNVFFDEDATFGKSWGVADYLDYTDTPLIVAAVECNAGANNERLVEYSPYRFDDPQFGHFDGTGQATMSWYIHRFKPFIDRNFRTLPDREHTFIGGSSMGGLMSLYALLQYND
;
A
#
# COMPACT_ATOMS: atom_id res chain seq x y z
N MET A 1 4.63 15.42 5.60
CA MET A 1 4.16 15.86 4.22
C MET A 1 3.78 14.63 3.39
N VAL A 2 2.62 14.68 2.68
CA VAL A 2 2.18 13.57 1.79
C VAL A 2 2.31 13.99 0.33
N LYS A 3 3.00 13.16 -0.48
CA LYS A 3 3.07 13.29 -1.95
C LYS A 3 2.04 12.33 -2.58
N LYS A 4 1.38 12.76 -3.67
CA LYS A 4 0.35 11.98 -4.37
C LYS A 4 0.56 12.05 -5.88
N TRP A 5 0.56 10.89 -6.57
CA TRP A 5 0.62 10.78 -8.05
C TRP A 5 0.01 9.45 -8.50
N SER A 6 0.00 9.20 -9.82
CA SER A 6 -0.51 7.94 -10.39
C SER A 6 0.62 7.10 -10.97
N VAL A 7 0.46 5.79 -10.88
CA VAL A 7 1.36 4.79 -11.47
C VAL A 7 0.57 3.77 -12.28
N SER A 8 1.24 3.11 -13.22
CA SER A 8 0.67 1.95 -13.92
C SER A 8 0.62 0.75 -13.00
N TYR A 9 -0.54 0.13 -12.91
CA TYR A 9 -0.85 -0.98 -12.01
C TYR A 9 -1.46 -2.15 -12.80
N PRO A 10 -1.05 -3.41 -12.55
CA PRO A 10 -1.65 -4.58 -13.21
C PRO A 10 -3.02 -4.89 -12.56
N ALA A 11 -4.07 -4.40 -13.17
CA ALA A 11 -5.43 -4.63 -12.73
C ALA A 11 -6.02 -5.91 -13.31
N VAL A 12 -7.18 -6.33 -12.80
CA VAL A 12 -7.92 -7.51 -13.25
C VAL A 12 -8.20 -7.47 -14.77
N ASN A 13 -8.52 -6.29 -15.29
CA ASN A 13 -8.87 -6.07 -16.69
C ASN A 13 -7.73 -5.44 -17.54
N GLY A 14 -6.48 -5.66 -17.13
CA GLY A 14 -5.32 -5.12 -17.83
C GLY A 14 -4.50 -4.14 -16.98
N THR A 15 -4.05 -3.03 -17.60
CA THR A 15 -3.27 -2.01 -16.89
C THR A 15 -4.13 -0.79 -16.61
N GLU A 16 -4.15 -0.35 -15.36
CA GLU A 16 -4.86 0.84 -14.90
C GLU A 16 -3.90 1.86 -14.31
N GLN A 17 -4.38 3.10 -14.15
CA GLN A 17 -3.70 4.11 -13.36
C GLN A 17 -4.22 4.05 -11.93
N ARG A 18 -3.31 3.89 -10.96
CA ARG A 18 -3.63 3.88 -9.53
C ARG A 18 -2.92 5.00 -8.80
N ARG A 19 -3.63 5.68 -7.92
CA ARG A 19 -3.03 6.70 -7.07
C ARG A 19 -2.09 6.06 -6.06
N VAL A 20 -0.95 6.70 -5.91
CA VAL A 20 0.06 6.36 -4.90
C VAL A 20 0.21 7.55 -3.97
N TYR A 21 0.37 7.26 -2.71
CA TYR A 21 0.57 8.22 -1.63
C TYR A 21 1.87 7.89 -0.93
N VAL A 22 2.72 8.89 -0.69
CA VAL A 22 3.93 8.72 0.12
C VAL A 22 3.99 9.81 1.17
N TYR A 23 3.86 9.41 2.43
CA TYR A 23 4.15 10.26 3.57
C TYR A 23 5.64 10.29 3.84
N LEU A 24 6.18 11.48 4.01
CA LEU A 24 7.55 11.75 4.41
C LEU A 24 7.54 12.38 5.81
N PRO A 25 8.36 11.87 6.76
CA PRO A 25 8.40 12.37 8.13
C PRO A 25 8.90 13.80 8.22
N THR A 26 8.61 14.48 9.33
CA THR A 26 8.86 15.90 9.55
C THR A 26 10.32 16.28 9.28
N MET A 27 11.28 15.47 9.72
CA MET A 27 12.71 15.72 9.55
C MET A 27 13.26 15.34 8.18
N TYR A 28 12.43 14.84 7.25
CA TYR A 28 12.91 14.35 5.97
C TYR A 28 13.68 15.41 5.16
N GLU A 29 13.18 16.64 5.07
CA GLU A 29 13.86 17.72 4.34
C GLU A 29 15.02 18.36 5.14
N ALA A 30 14.91 18.35 6.48
CA ALA A 30 15.90 18.97 7.37
C ALA A 30 17.19 18.14 7.52
N ASP A 31 17.10 16.81 7.36
CA ASP A 31 18.24 15.89 7.49
C ASP A 31 18.40 15.08 6.19
N PRO A 32 19.17 15.58 5.21
CA PRO A 32 19.30 14.95 3.88
C PRO A 32 20.07 13.64 3.89
N ASP A 33 20.84 13.36 4.94
CA ASP A 33 21.65 12.13 5.03
C ASP A 33 20.87 10.98 5.71
N ARG A 34 19.80 11.30 6.42
CA ARG A 34 19.01 10.32 7.16
C ARG A 34 18.20 9.44 6.21
N ARG A 35 18.21 8.13 6.49
CA ARG A 35 17.38 7.13 5.85
C ARG A 35 16.33 6.60 6.80
N TYR A 36 15.23 6.12 6.25
CA TYR A 36 14.03 5.79 7.03
C TYR A 36 13.52 4.39 6.70
N PRO A 37 12.98 3.66 7.68
CA PRO A 37 12.18 2.47 7.41
C PRO A 37 10.92 2.83 6.61
N VAL A 38 10.33 1.85 5.93
CA VAL A 38 9.16 2.05 5.09
C VAL A 38 8.03 1.10 5.51
N LEU A 39 6.84 1.65 5.74
CA LEU A 39 5.60 0.91 5.84
C LEU A 39 4.85 0.99 4.51
N TYR A 40 4.68 -0.14 3.84
CA TYR A 40 3.83 -0.29 2.67
C TYR A 40 2.40 -0.57 3.10
N MET A 41 1.43 0.20 2.60
CA MET A 41 0.03 0.05 2.99
C MET A 41 -0.88 -0.21 1.79
N PHE A 42 -1.81 -1.15 1.98
CA PHE A 42 -2.96 -1.34 1.11
C PHE A 42 -4.03 -0.27 1.37
N ASP A 43 -4.95 -0.12 0.43
CA ASP A 43 -6.07 0.85 0.52
C ASP A 43 -5.61 2.30 0.71
N GLY A 44 -4.63 2.73 -0.09
CA GLY A 44 -3.97 4.03 0.03
C GLY A 44 -4.92 5.22 0.07
N GLN A 45 -6.09 5.13 -0.57
CA GLN A 45 -7.13 6.16 -0.53
C GLN A 45 -7.68 6.40 0.89
N ASN A 46 -7.58 5.39 1.77
CA ASN A 46 -8.10 5.50 3.15
C ASN A 46 -7.06 5.97 4.16
N VAL A 47 -5.78 6.10 3.77
CA VAL A 47 -4.68 6.26 4.73
C VAL A 47 -4.54 7.69 5.24
N PHE A 48 -4.68 8.70 4.35
CA PHE A 48 -4.23 10.06 4.66
C PHE A 48 -5.29 11.16 4.57
N PHE A 49 -6.16 11.13 3.56
CA PHE A 49 -7.06 12.23 3.22
C PHE A 49 -8.53 11.83 3.27
N ASP A 50 -9.34 12.61 3.98
CA ASP A 50 -10.78 12.36 4.10
C ASP A 50 -11.50 12.43 2.74
N GLU A 51 -11.07 13.36 1.87
CA GLU A 51 -11.64 13.51 0.53
C GLU A 51 -11.36 12.35 -0.42
N ASP A 52 -10.29 11.56 -0.18
CA ASP A 52 -9.96 10.37 -0.96
C ASP A 52 -10.58 9.09 -0.38
N ALA A 53 -10.94 9.12 0.90
CA ALA A 53 -11.34 7.94 1.65
C ALA A 53 -12.69 7.37 1.18
N THR A 54 -12.78 6.04 1.07
CA THR A 54 -13.97 5.31 0.60
C THR A 54 -15.24 5.69 1.35
N PHE A 55 -15.13 5.96 2.66
CA PHE A 55 -16.25 6.33 3.53
C PHE A 55 -16.20 7.78 4.02
N GLY A 56 -15.44 8.64 3.35
CA GLY A 56 -15.31 10.06 3.70
C GLY A 56 -14.53 10.35 4.97
N LYS A 57 -13.87 9.35 5.54
CA LYS A 57 -12.99 9.49 6.71
C LYS A 57 -11.75 8.64 6.57
N SER A 58 -10.59 9.27 6.58
CA SER A 58 -9.28 8.60 6.52
C SER A 58 -8.88 8.02 7.87
N TRP A 59 -7.85 7.18 7.86
CA TRP A 59 -7.26 6.63 9.09
C TRP A 59 -6.37 7.64 9.83
N GLY A 60 -6.11 8.82 9.25
CA GLY A 60 -5.35 9.89 9.89
C GLY A 60 -3.89 9.54 10.17
N VAL A 61 -3.29 8.65 9.36
CA VAL A 61 -1.94 8.12 9.63
C VAL A 61 -0.88 9.23 9.61
N ALA A 62 -0.99 10.21 8.70
CA ALA A 62 -0.04 11.32 8.65
C ALA A 62 -0.08 12.17 9.93
N ASP A 63 -1.28 12.52 10.40
CA ASP A 63 -1.46 13.31 11.61
C ASP A 63 -0.91 12.59 12.84
N TYR A 64 -1.13 11.27 12.92
CA TYR A 64 -0.59 10.46 14.01
C TYR A 64 0.94 10.41 13.98
N LEU A 65 1.56 10.20 12.81
CA LEU A 65 3.00 10.13 12.67
C LEU A 65 3.67 11.50 12.93
N ASP A 66 3.05 12.58 12.49
CA ASP A 66 3.50 13.94 12.79
C ASP A 66 3.40 14.24 14.30
N TYR A 67 2.29 13.86 14.94
CA TYR A 67 2.09 14.03 16.38
C TYR A 67 3.11 13.26 17.24
N THR A 68 3.47 12.03 16.80
CA THR A 68 4.41 11.17 17.53
C THR A 68 5.87 11.37 17.11
N ASP A 69 6.13 12.25 16.13
CA ASP A 69 7.44 12.45 15.49
C ASP A 69 8.12 11.12 15.08
N THR A 70 7.30 10.19 14.57
CA THR A 70 7.77 8.85 14.20
C THR A 70 8.56 8.91 12.88
N PRO A 71 9.84 8.48 12.86
CA PRO A 71 10.71 8.58 11.69
C PRO A 71 10.45 7.44 10.69
N LEU A 72 9.30 7.45 10.05
CA LEU A 72 8.81 6.39 9.16
C LEU A 72 8.33 6.99 7.84
N ILE A 73 8.71 6.41 6.70
CA ILE A 73 8.07 6.65 5.41
C ILE A 73 6.87 5.71 5.31
N VAL A 74 5.72 6.22 4.85
CA VAL A 74 4.56 5.35 4.52
C VAL A 74 4.27 5.47 3.05
N ALA A 75 4.30 4.35 2.33
CA ALA A 75 4.01 4.26 0.90
C ALA A 75 2.74 3.43 0.68
N ALA A 76 1.70 4.04 0.14
CA ALA A 76 0.39 3.43 0.02
C ALA A 76 -0.14 3.49 -1.41
N VAL A 77 -0.84 2.45 -1.84
CA VAL A 77 -1.49 2.38 -3.16
C VAL A 77 -2.99 2.22 -2.97
N GLU A 78 -3.78 2.99 -3.73
CA GLU A 78 -5.23 2.83 -3.69
C GLU A 78 -5.66 1.45 -4.18
N CYS A 79 -6.74 0.93 -3.62
CA CYS A 79 -7.34 -0.32 -4.10
C CYS A 79 -8.17 -0.08 -5.37
N ASN A 80 -8.61 -1.16 -6.01
CA ASN A 80 -9.59 -1.08 -7.06
C ASN A 80 -10.95 -0.65 -6.50
N ALA A 81 -11.48 0.46 -7.01
CA ALA A 81 -12.80 0.98 -6.66
C ALA A 81 -13.90 0.53 -7.63
N GLY A 82 -13.63 -0.43 -8.52
CA GLY A 82 -14.56 -0.94 -9.52
C GLY A 82 -15.81 -1.59 -8.91
N ALA A 83 -16.92 -1.55 -9.65
CA ALA A 83 -18.26 -1.90 -9.18
C ALA A 83 -18.45 -3.41 -8.90
N ASN A 84 -17.57 -4.28 -9.36
CA ASN A 84 -17.70 -5.73 -9.32
C ASN A 84 -16.88 -6.40 -8.19
N ASN A 85 -16.72 -5.73 -7.07
CA ASN A 85 -15.88 -6.22 -5.95
C ASN A 85 -14.43 -6.54 -6.37
N GLU A 86 -13.90 -5.81 -7.33
CA GLU A 86 -12.57 -6.05 -7.90
C GLU A 86 -11.46 -5.93 -6.85
N ARG A 87 -11.67 -5.13 -5.79
CA ARG A 87 -10.78 -5.11 -4.62
C ARG A 87 -10.64 -6.50 -3.97
N LEU A 88 -11.73 -7.27 -3.86
CA LEU A 88 -11.70 -8.63 -3.30
C LEU A 88 -10.89 -9.57 -4.19
N VAL A 89 -10.99 -9.42 -5.51
CA VAL A 89 -10.18 -10.20 -6.47
C VAL A 89 -8.69 -9.84 -6.34
N GLU A 90 -8.35 -8.55 -6.36
CA GLU A 90 -6.97 -8.07 -6.28
C GLU A 90 -6.29 -8.37 -4.94
N TYR A 91 -7.06 -8.40 -3.84
CA TYR A 91 -6.55 -8.66 -2.50
C TYR A 91 -6.81 -10.09 -2.02
N SER A 92 -7.11 -11.01 -2.93
CA SER A 92 -7.16 -12.44 -2.65
C SER A 92 -5.99 -13.16 -3.33
N PRO A 93 -5.05 -13.76 -2.56
CA PRO A 93 -3.93 -14.51 -3.12
C PRO A 93 -4.34 -15.76 -3.89
N TYR A 94 -5.50 -16.31 -3.53
CA TYR A 94 -6.02 -17.56 -4.07
C TYR A 94 -7.48 -17.41 -4.47
N ARG A 95 -7.92 -18.28 -5.37
CA ARG A 95 -9.33 -18.43 -5.70
C ARG A 95 -10.13 -18.84 -4.47
N PHE A 96 -11.30 -18.25 -4.30
CA PHE A 96 -12.22 -18.63 -3.23
C PHE A 96 -13.68 -18.47 -3.66
N ASP A 97 -14.56 -19.18 -2.95
CA ASP A 97 -16.01 -19.07 -3.07
C ASP A 97 -16.57 -18.54 -1.76
N ASP A 98 -17.44 -17.54 -1.86
CA ASP A 98 -18.13 -16.96 -0.72
C ASP A 98 -19.64 -17.05 -0.92
N PRO A 99 -20.43 -17.53 0.08
CA PRO A 99 -21.87 -17.68 -0.06
C PRO A 99 -22.62 -16.38 -0.31
N GLN A 100 -22.08 -15.25 0.13
CA GLN A 100 -22.70 -13.93 -0.01
C GLN A 100 -22.20 -13.19 -1.25
N PHE A 101 -20.91 -13.28 -1.56
CA PHE A 101 -20.26 -12.48 -2.60
C PHE A 101 -19.97 -13.26 -3.89
N GLY A 102 -20.06 -14.59 -3.88
CA GLY A 102 -19.87 -15.43 -5.06
C GLY A 102 -18.45 -15.96 -5.25
N HIS A 103 -18.11 -16.23 -6.50
CA HIS A 103 -16.82 -16.80 -6.90
C HIS A 103 -15.82 -15.71 -7.23
N PHE A 104 -14.57 -15.84 -6.74
CA PHE A 104 -13.47 -14.93 -7.02
C PHE A 104 -12.24 -15.72 -7.48
N ASP A 105 -11.66 -15.33 -8.61
CA ASP A 105 -10.46 -15.99 -9.15
C ASP A 105 -9.19 -15.67 -8.37
N GLY A 106 -9.12 -14.52 -7.72
CA GLY A 106 -7.98 -14.11 -6.91
C GLY A 106 -6.72 -13.78 -7.73
N THR A 107 -6.36 -12.51 -7.80
CA THR A 107 -5.15 -12.02 -8.47
C THR A 107 -4.13 -11.42 -7.49
N GLY A 108 -4.28 -11.69 -6.21
CA GLY A 108 -3.43 -11.15 -5.16
C GLY A 108 -1.95 -11.51 -5.28
N GLN A 109 -1.63 -12.65 -5.90
CA GLN A 109 -0.25 -13.01 -6.21
C GLN A 109 0.38 -12.01 -7.18
N ALA A 110 -0.32 -11.61 -8.24
CA ALA A 110 0.13 -10.58 -9.17
C ALA A 110 0.24 -9.21 -8.51
N THR A 111 -0.73 -8.87 -7.66
CA THR A 111 -0.69 -7.66 -6.81
C THR A 111 0.59 -7.63 -5.96
N MET A 112 0.86 -8.71 -5.24
CA MET A 112 2.04 -8.79 -4.36
C MET A 112 3.35 -8.76 -5.14
N SER A 113 3.41 -9.50 -6.27
CA SER A 113 4.55 -9.46 -7.17
C SER A 113 4.86 -8.03 -7.67
N TRP A 114 3.82 -7.25 -7.99
CA TRP A 114 3.99 -5.86 -8.39
C TRP A 114 4.52 -5.00 -7.21
N TYR A 115 4.00 -5.17 -6.00
CA TYR A 115 4.50 -4.46 -4.81
C TYR A 115 5.99 -4.73 -4.60
N ILE A 116 6.42 -5.99 -4.66
CA ILE A 116 7.80 -6.41 -4.38
C ILE A 116 8.76 -6.04 -5.51
N HIS A 117 8.38 -6.28 -6.78
CA HIS A 117 9.31 -6.17 -7.89
C HIS A 117 9.22 -4.86 -8.68
N ARG A 118 8.21 -4.01 -8.41
CA ARG A 118 8.04 -2.72 -9.07
C ARG A 118 7.91 -1.57 -8.10
N PHE A 119 6.95 -1.64 -7.17
CA PHE A 119 6.65 -0.53 -6.29
C PHE A 119 7.74 -0.31 -5.25
N LYS A 120 8.13 -1.34 -4.49
CA LYS A 120 9.23 -1.21 -3.51
C LYS A 120 10.53 -0.71 -4.15
N PRO A 121 11.06 -1.28 -5.26
CA PRO A 121 12.25 -0.75 -5.90
C PRO A 121 12.10 0.69 -6.42
N PHE A 122 10.90 1.10 -6.81
CA PHE A 122 10.63 2.48 -7.18
C PHE A 122 10.73 3.41 -5.97
N ILE A 123 10.14 3.05 -4.84
CA ILE A 123 10.23 3.82 -3.58
C ILE A 123 11.68 3.92 -3.13
N ASP A 124 12.43 2.81 -3.11
CA ASP A 124 13.82 2.79 -2.67
C ASP A 124 14.75 3.65 -3.55
N ARG A 125 14.48 3.77 -4.85
CA ARG A 125 15.26 4.63 -5.76
C ARG A 125 14.94 6.11 -5.64
N ASN A 126 13.72 6.45 -5.25
CA ASN A 126 13.25 7.85 -5.27
C ASN A 126 13.20 8.50 -3.88
N PHE A 127 13.30 7.72 -2.82
CA PHE A 127 13.26 8.20 -1.44
C PHE A 127 14.40 7.61 -0.62
N ARG A 128 14.76 8.30 0.45
CA ARG A 128 15.83 7.87 1.37
C ARG A 128 15.34 6.78 2.31
N THR A 129 15.25 5.56 1.80
CA THR A 129 14.82 4.38 2.53
C THR A 129 15.97 3.58 3.11
N LEU A 130 15.65 2.77 4.13
CA LEU A 130 16.42 1.61 4.56
C LEU A 130 15.77 0.40 3.87
N PRO A 131 16.37 -0.16 2.79
CA PRO A 131 15.68 -1.10 1.91
C PRO A 131 15.68 -2.55 2.39
N ASP A 132 16.40 -2.83 3.48
CA ASP A 132 16.54 -4.16 4.04
C ASP A 132 15.24 -4.64 4.72
N ARG A 133 15.20 -5.95 5.03
CA ARG A 133 14.04 -6.61 5.60
C ARG A 133 13.62 -6.03 6.95
N GLU A 134 14.58 -5.75 7.83
CA GLU A 134 14.32 -5.28 9.19
C GLU A 134 13.66 -3.89 9.21
N HIS A 135 13.79 -3.15 8.12
CA HIS A 135 13.24 -1.81 7.97
C HIS A 135 12.11 -1.72 6.94
N THR A 136 11.59 -2.88 6.49
CA THR A 136 10.49 -2.96 5.52
C THR A 136 9.27 -3.58 6.19
N PHE A 137 8.18 -2.82 6.28
CA PHE A 137 6.93 -3.22 6.90
C PHE A 137 5.79 -3.22 5.87
N ILE A 138 4.78 -4.06 6.10
CA ILE A 138 3.57 -4.08 5.28
C ILE A 138 2.34 -4.16 6.19
N GLY A 139 1.28 -3.48 5.81
CA GLY A 139 0.05 -3.44 6.60
C GLY A 139 -1.19 -3.11 5.77
N GLY A 140 -2.34 -3.44 6.33
CA GLY A 140 -3.64 -3.16 5.73
C GLY A 140 -4.78 -3.64 6.59
N SER A 141 -6.00 -3.24 6.23
CA SER A 141 -7.22 -3.62 6.92
C SER A 141 -8.01 -4.68 6.13
N SER A 142 -8.69 -5.61 6.82
CA SER A 142 -9.54 -6.62 6.17
C SER A 142 -8.77 -7.44 5.13
N MET A 143 -9.17 -7.38 3.86
CA MET A 143 -8.43 -8.03 2.75
C MET A 143 -6.99 -7.51 2.61
N GLY A 144 -6.71 -6.25 2.96
CA GLY A 144 -5.34 -5.72 3.04
C GLY A 144 -4.51 -6.39 4.15
N GLY A 145 -5.15 -6.76 5.26
CA GLY A 145 -4.54 -7.59 6.31
C GLY A 145 -4.22 -9.00 5.83
N LEU A 146 -5.12 -9.63 5.07
CA LEU A 146 -4.88 -10.93 4.44
C LEU A 146 -3.67 -10.87 3.49
N MET A 147 -3.58 -9.83 2.66
CA MET A 147 -2.44 -9.62 1.78
C MET A 147 -1.12 -9.38 2.55
N SER A 148 -1.19 -8.71 3.69
CA SER A 148 -0.02 -8.50 4.56
C SER A 148 0.48 -9.83 5.15
N LEU A 149 -0.43 -10.70 5.58
CA LEU A 149 -0.07 -12.04 6.04
C LEU A 149 0.50 -12.89 4.90
N TYR A 150 -0.12 -12.84 3.72
CA TYR A 150 0.39 -13.53 2.53
C TYR A 150 1.82 -13.06 2.17
N ALA A 151 2.07 -11.75 2.20
CA ALA A 151 3.40 -11.19 1.96
C ALA A 151 4.43 -11.76 2.95
N LEU A 152 4.11 -11.78 4.24
CA LEU A 152 4.98 -12.34 5.29
C LEU A 152 5.33 -13.82 5.04
N LEU A 153 4.38 -14.61 4.54
CA LEU A 153 4.58 -16.04 4.31
C LEU A 153 5.35 -16.35 3.01
N GLN A 154 5.24 -15.50 2.00
CA GLN A 154 5.80 -15.75 0.67
C GLN A 154 7.08 -14.96 0.36
N TYR A 155 7.28 -13.81 1.00
CA TYR A 155 8.36 -12.87 0.72
C TYR A 155 9.07 -12.47 2.03
N ASN A 156 9.60 -13.47 2.70
CA ASN A 156 10.24 -13.30 4.01
C ASN A 156 11.76 -13.18 3.97
N ASP A 157 12.35 -13.02 2.79
CA ASP A 157 13.80 -12.88 2.55
C ASP A 157 14.29 -11.43 2.61
#